data_83c6b5879ce7a6244956d610640c5e0a
#
_entry.id   83c6b5879ce7a6244956d610640c5e0a
#
_cell.length_a   1.000
_cell.length_b   1.000
_cell.length_c   1.000
_cell.angle_alpha   90.00
_cell.angle_beta   90.00
_cell.angle_gamma   90.00
#
_symmetry.space_group_name_H-M   'P 1'
#
loop_
_entity.id
_entity.type
_entity.pdbx_description
1 polymer ?
#
loop_
_entity_poly.entity_id
_entity_poly.type
_entity_poly.pdbx_seq_one_letter_code
_entity_poly.pdbx_strand_id
1 'polypeptide(L)'
;TRENGSHKGYGLGLVAEIMSNILSGAGPGLFNDHQGSDYFAAYSVDAFTDVKKFKDDMDLLLKKIVDSKPAKGFDRVVYAGYLENEEFTERSSKGIPYHKEVIDWFRSYCSESEVDFNLD
;
A
#
# COMPACT_ATOMS: atom_id res chain seq x y z
N THR A 1 -22.51 9.84 -8.27
CA THR A 1 -23.63 10.74 -7.91
C THR A 1 -23.70 10.90 -6.39
N ARG A 2 -24.42 11.94 -5.93
CA ARG A 2 -24.62 12.21 -4.50
C ARG A 2 -25.34 11.04 -3.80
N GLU A 3 -26.24 10.38 -4.51
CA GLU A 3 -26.98 9.20 -4.07
C GLU A 3 -26.05 8.00 -3.79
N ASN A 4 -24.95 7.87 -4.53
CA ASN A 4 -23.96 6.81 -4.35
C ASN A 4 -22.83 7.20 -3.37
N GLY A 5 -22.97 8.32 -2.64
CA GLY A 5 -21.97 8.76 -1.67
C GLY A 5 -20.66 9.27 -2.28
N SER A 6 -20.62 9.58 -3.59
CA SER A 6 -19.40 10.04 -4.28
C SER A 6 -18.77 11.29 -3.65
N HIS A 7 -19.57 12.16 -3.00
CA HIS A 7 -19.08 13.31 -2.26
C HIS A 7 -18.20 12.93 -1.06
N LYS A 8 -18.37 11.72 -0.49
CA LYS A 8 -17.53 11.22 0.61
C LYS A 8 -16.14 10.84 0.10
N GLY A 9 -16.08 10.15 -1.05
CA GLY A 9 -14.81 9.86 -1.72
C GLY A 9 -14.06 11.13 -2.12
N TYR A 10 -14.78 12.13 -2.66
CA TYR A 10 -14.20 13.44 -2.95
C TYR A 10 -13.65 14.12 -1.68
N GLY A 11 -14.39 14.07 -0.57
CA GLY A 11 -13.94 14.61 0.71
C GLY A 11 -12.65 13.94 1.21
N LEU A 12 -12.55 12.60 1.10
CA LEU A 12 -11.33 11.88 1.44
C LEU A 12 -10.16 12.26 0.53
N GLY A 13 -10.41 12.41 -0.78
CA GLY A 13 -9.40 12.90 -1.73
C GLY A 13 -8.90 14.30 -1.36
N LEU A 14 -9.81 15.19 -0.92
CA LEU A 14 -9.43 16.53 -0.46
C LEU A 14 -8.59 16.48 0.83
N VAL A 15 -8.88 15.58 1.76
CA VAL A 15 -8.04 15.36 2.95
C VAL A 15 -6.64 14.92 2.53
N ALA A 16 -6.53 13.95 1.61
CA ALA A 16 -5.23 13.50 1.10
C ALA A 16 -4.44 14.66 0.48
N GLU A 17 -5.10 15.47 -0.37
CA GLU A 17 -4.49 16.65 -1.00
C GLU A 17 -3.99 17.69 0.03
N ILE A 18 -4.80 17.98 1.04
CA ILE A 18 -4.41 18.93 2.10
C ILE A 18 -3.20 18.40 2.88
N MET A 19 -3.23 17.13 3.28
CA MET A 19 -2.19 16.55 4.12
C MET A 19 -0.87 16.37 3.36
N SER A 20 -0.92 15.89 2.11
CA SER A 20 0.30 15.64 1.33
C SER A 20 0.86 16.90 0.68
N ASN A 21 0.03 17.67 -0.01
CA ASN A 21 0.52 18.78 -0.83
C ASN A 21 0.49 20.15 -0.11
N ILE A 22 -0.66 20.50 0.51
CA ILE A 22 -0.78 21.83 1.14
C ILE A 22 0.06 21.91 2.42
N LEU A 23 -0.04 20.90 3.29
CA LEU A 23 0.67 20.87 4.57
C LEU A 23 2.19 20.78 4.39
N SER A 24 2.67 20.12 3.33
CA SER A 24 4.10 20.03 2.99
C SER A 24 4.68 21.34 2.42
N GLY A 25 3.82 22.30 2.05
CA GLY A 25 4.24 23.54 1.37
C GLY A 25 4.47 23.38 -0.13
N ALA A 26 4.19 22.20 -0.73
CA ALA A 26 4.32 21.98 -2.17
C ALA A 26 3.25 22.74 -2.98
N GLY A 27 2.16 23.17 -2.33
CA GLY A 27 1.05 23.85 -2.96
C GLY A 27 0.03 22.87 -3.58
N PRO A 28 -1.11 23.38 -4.10
CA PRO A 28 -2.18 22.50 -4.62
C PRO A 28 -1.71 21.69 -5.83
N GLY A 29 -1.72 20.36 -5.74
CA GLY A 29 -1.25 19.45 -6.79
C GLY A 29 -2.00 19.56 -8.11
N LEU A 30 -3.28 19.99 -8.07
CA LEU A 30 -4.08 20.25 -9.26
C LEU A 30 -3.58 21.43 -10.13
N PHE A 31 -2.74 22.30 -9.57
CA PHE A 31 -2.26 23.53 -10.21
C PHE A 31 -0.75 23.62 -10.32
N ASN A 32 -0.04 22.57 -9.86
CA ASN A 32 1.42 22.53 -9.88
C ASN A 32 1.92 21.45 -10.84
N ASP A 33 2.92 21.79 -11.65
CA ASP A 33 3.67 20.83 -12.46
C ASP A 33 4.66 20.00 -11.61
N HIS A 34 4.58 20.11 -10.29
CA HIS A 34 5.47 19.40 -9.36
C HIS A 34 5.02 17.97 -9.16
N GLN A 35 5.99 17.10 -8.93
CA GLN A 35 5.74 15.74 -8.46
C GLN A 35 4.99 15.82 -7.12
N GLY A 36 4.01 14.93 -6.93
CA GLY A 36 3.23 14.88 -5.71
C GLY A 36 4.09 14.72 -4.46
N SER A 37 3.54 15.09 -3.33
CA SER A 37 4.15 14.93 -2.01
C SER A 37 3.44 13.82 -1.24
N ASP A 38 4.17 13.22 -0.30
CA ASP A 38 3.64 12.17 0.56
C ASP A 38 3.37 12.70 1.97
N TYR A 39 2.42 12.09 2.64
CA TYR A 39 2.13 12.32 4.05
C TYR A 39 2.28 11.03 4.85
N PHE A 40 3.14 11.07 5.86
CA PHE A 40 3.35 9.96 6.79
C PHE A 40 2.96 10.38 8.19
N ALA A 41 2.18 9.55 8.88
CA ALA A 41 1.81 9.76 10.27
C ALA A 41 1.88 8.45 11.05
N ALA A 42 2.31 8.55 12.30
CA ALA A 42 2.28 7.45 13.25
C ALA A 42 1.58 7.92 14.53
N TYR A 43 0.66 7.11 15.03
CA TYR A 43 -0.09 7.38 16.24
C TYR A 43 0.22 6.31 17.29
N SER A 44 0.50 6.73 18.53
CA SER A 44 0.60 5.80 19.65
C SER A 44 -0.78 5.32 20.03
N VAL A 45 -1.05 4.02 19.88
CA VAL A 45 -2.37 3.43 20.14
C VAL A 45 -2.78 3.58 21.58
N ASP A 46 -1.82 3.47 22.51
CA ASP A 46 -2.05 3.56 23.96
C ASP A 46 -2.53 4.95 24.41
N ALA A 47 -2.30 5.99 23.59
CA ALA A 47 -2.86 7.31 23.83
C ALA A 47 -4.40 7.39 23.65
N PHE A 48 -5.01 6.38 23.00
CA PHE A 48 -6.43 6.36 22.64
C PHE A 48 -7.18 5.21 23.31
N THR A 49 -6.58 4.01 23.37
CA THR A 49 -7.23 2.80 23.87
C THR A 49 -6.20 1.76 24.31
N ASP A 50 -6.65 0.72 25.02
CA ASP A 50 -5.81 -0.44 25.35
C ASP A 50 -5.27 -1.12 24.08
N VAL A 51 -3.96 -1.35 24.02
CA VAL A 51 -3.28 -1.90 22.85
C VAL A 51 -3.75 -3.31 22.50
N LYS A 52 -4.00 -4.15 23.52
CA LYS A 52 -4.49 -5.51 23.30
C LYS A 52 -5.90 -5.48 22.70
N LYS A 53 -6.77 -4.68 23.30
CA LYS A 53 -8.14 -4.50 22.80
C LYS A 53 -8.13 -3.99 21.34
N PHE A 54 -7.29 -3.02 21.03
CA PHE A 54 -7.14 -2.51 19.65
C PHE A 54 -6.77 -3.63 18.66
N LYS A 55 -5.79 -4.46 19.01
CA LYS A 55 -5.37 -5.58 18.16
C LYS A 55 -6.49 -6.60 17.97
N ASP A 56 -7.15 -7.00 19.06
CA ASP A 56 -8.27 -7.96 19.01
C ASP A 56 -9.43 -7.43 18.13
N ASP A 57 -9.76 -6.13 18.25
CA ASP A 57 -10.81 -5.49 17.44
C ASP A 57 -10.38 -5.38 15.96
N MET A 58 -9.12 -5.10 15.68
CA MET A 58 -8.59 -5.07 14.31
C MET A 58 -8.64 -6.46 13.66
N ASP A 59 -8.20 -7.50 14.36
CA ASP A 59 -8.27 -8.89 13.85
C ASP A 59 -9.71 -9.29 13.55
N LEU A 60 -10.65 -8.93 14.43
CA LEU A 60 -12.08 -9.17 14.20
C LEU A 60 -12.61 -8.41 12.97
N LEU A 61 -12.21 -7.14 12.81
CA LEU A 61 -12.60 -6.32 11.65
C LEU A 61 -12.08 -6.93 10.34
N LEU A 62 -10.78 -7.22 10.28
CA LEU A 62 -10.13 -7.77 9.09
C LEU A 62 -10.73 -9.14 8.71
N LYS A 63 -10.98 -9.99 9.71
CA LYS A 63 -11.67 -11.27 9.49
C LYS A 63 -13.07 -11.06 8.89
N LYS A 64 -13.86 -10.15 9.43
CA LYS A 64 -15.20 -9.86 8.90
C LYS A 64 -15.19 -9.31 7.47
N ILE A 65 -14.16 -8.53 7.10
CA ILE A 65 -13.99 -8.05 5.73
C ILE A 65 -13.75 -9.22 4.78
N VAL A 66 -12.80 -10.10 5.10
CA VAL A 66 -12.47 -11.28 4.27
C VAL A 66 -13.63 -12.27 4.19
N ASP A 67 -14.36 -12.49 5.29
CA ASP A 67 -15.52 -13.38 5.35
C ASP A 67 -16.77 -12.79 4.66
N SER A 68 -16.73 -11.53 4.21
CA SER A 68 -17.86 -10.90 3.55
C SER A 68 -18.08 -11.44 2.15
N LYS A 69 -19.36 -11.39 1.69
CA LYS A 69 -19.70 -11.87 0.35
C LYS A 69 -19.05 -11.00 -0.73
N PRO A 70 -18.27 -11.60 -1.64
CA PRO A 70 -17.68 -10.84 -2.74
C PRO A 70 -18.74 -10.31 -3.72
N ALA A 71 -18.42 -9.23 -4.42
CA ALA A 71 -19.23 -8.71 -5.50
C ALA A 71 -19.29 -9.70 -6.67
N LYS A 72 -20.30 -9.57 -7.52
CA LYS A 72 -20.47 -10.43 -8.69
C LYS A 72 -19.23 -10.33 -9.60
N GLY A 73 -18.65 -11.48 -9.93
CA GLY A 73 -17.46 -11.57 -10.77
C GLY A 73 -16.14 -11.57 -10.00
N PHE A 74 -16.18 -11.58 -8.66
CA PHE A 74 -15.01 -11.70 -7.80
C PHE A 74 -15.13 -12.94 -6.91
N ASP A 75 -14.00 -13.61 -6.65
CA ASP A 75 -13.97 -14.86 -5.87
C ASP A 75 -13.83 -14.59 -4.37
N ARG A 76 -13.23 -13.48 -3.98
CA ARG A 76 -12.96 -13.14 -2.58
C ARG A 76 -12.91 -11.63 -2.34
N VAL A 77 -13.05 -11.24 -1.07
CA VAL A 77 -12.82 -9.87 -0.59
C VAL A 77 -11.48 -9.83 0.12
N VAL A 78 -10.68 -8.81 -0.18
CA VAL A 78 -9.37 -8.59 0.43
C VAL A 78 -9.28 -7.14 0.93
N TYR A 79 -8.37 -6.88 1.85
CA TYR A 79 -8.00 -5.55 2.31
C TYR A 79 -6.56 -5.22 1.87
N ALA A 80 -6.19 -3.95 1.94
CA ALA A 80 -4.83 -3.52 1.58
C ALA A 80 -3.78 -4.22 2.45
N GLY A 81 -2.74 -4.77 1.84
CA GLY A 81 -1.71 -5.57 2.49
C GLY A 81 -1.99 -7.08 2.55
N TYR A 82 -3.21 -7.54 2.23
CA TYR A 82 -3.55 -8.97 2.28
C TYR A 82 -2.81 -9.78 1.20
N LEU A 83 -2.87 -9.31 -0.04
CA LEU A 83 -2.20 -9.97 -1.17
C LEU A 83 -0.68 -9.91 -1.03
N GLU A 84 -0.17 -8.78 -0.58
CA GLU A 84 1.27 -8.58 -0.32
C GLU A 84 1.77 -9.54 0.76
N ASN A 85 0.97 -9.82 1.78
CA ASN A 85 1.31 -10.79 2.82
C ASN A 85 1.29 -12.25 2.30
N GLU A 86 0.33 -12.60 1.44
CA GLU A 86 0.31 -13.91 0.76
C GLU A 86 1.58 -14.07 -0.10
N GLU A 87 1.90 -13.07 -0.93
CA GLU A 87 3.10 -13.09 -1.77
C GLU A 87 4.39 -13.10 -0.95
N PHE A 88 4.46 -12.33 0.15
CA PHE A 88 5.60 -12.37 1.05
C PHE A 88 5.84 -13.77 1.61
N THR A 89 4.79 -14.43 2.08
CA THR A 89 4.84 -15.78 2.63
C THR A 89 5.32 -16.79 1.58
N GLU A 90 4.76 -16.71 0.36
CA GLU A 90 5.16 -17.58 -0.73
C GLU A 90 6.60 -17.35 -1.17
N ARG A 91 6.97 -16.10 -1.43
CA ARG A 91 8.30 -15.71 -1.93
C ARG A 91 9.40 -15.93 -0.90
N SER A 92 9.10 -15.81 0.40
CA SER A 92 10.04 -16.14 1.48
C SER A 92 10.43 -17.61 1.49
N SER A 93 9.58 -18.50 0.99
CA SER A 93 9.84 -19.95 0.94
C SER A 93 10.33 -20.43 -0.42
N LYS A 94 9.89 -19.82 -1.51
CA LYS A 94 10.15 -20.26 -2.90
C LYS A 94 11.14 -19.38 -3.66
N GLY A 95 11.51 -18.23 -3.10
CA GLY A 95 12.29 -17.19 -3.78
C GLY A 95 11.42 -16.22 -4.58
N ILE A 96 12.02 -15.12 -4.98
CA ILE A 96 11.36 -14.05 -5.74
C ILE A 96 11.46 -14.38 -7.25
N PRO A 97 10.34 -14.55 -7.99
CA PRO A 97 10.37 -14.86 -9.40
C PRO A 97 10.68 -13.60 -10.22
N TYR A 98 11.93 -13.45 -10.63
CA TYR A 98 12.32 -12.42 -11.57
C TYR A 98 12.18 -12.90 -13.01
N HIS A 99 11.78 -12.01 -13.91
CA HIS A 99 11.83 -12.28 -15.35
C HIS A 99 13.30 -12.42 -15.81
N LYS A 100 13.56 -13.38 -16.70
CA LYS A 100 14.93 -13.67 -17.15
C LYS A 100 15.66 -12.45 -17.66
N GLU A 101 14.98 -11.60 -18.45
CA GLU A 101 15.57 -10.36 -19.01
C GLU A 101 16.06 -9.39 -17.91
N VAL A 102 15.35 -9.34 -16.76
CA VAL A 102 15.76 -8.51 -15.61
C VAL A 102 17.05 -9.05 -15.01
N ILE A 103 17.16 -10.37 -14.84
CA ILE A 103 18.37 -11.03 -14.33
C ILE A 103 19.55 -10.82 -15.29
N ASP A 104 19.32 -10.98 -16.60
CA ASP A 104 20.36 -10.78 -17.60
C ASP A 104 20.82 -9.32 -17.64
N TRP A 105 19.91 -8.36 -17.50
CA TRP A 105 20.23 -6.95 -17.38
C TRP A 105 21.07 -6.65 -16.11
N PHE A 106 20.69 -7.16 -14.96
CA PHE A 106 21.48 -6.99 -13.72
C PHE A 106 22.89 -7.57 -13.86
N ARG A 107 23.02 -8.76 -14.47
CA ARG A 107 24.32 -9.37 -14.71
C ARG A 107 25.22 -8.49 -15.58
N SER A 108 24.67 -7.93 -16.67
CA SER A 108 25.41 -7.00 -17.52
C SER A 108 25.80 -5.74 -16.78
N TYR A 109 24.86 -5.12 -16.08
CA TYR A 109 25.09 -3.90 -15.32
C TYR A 109 26.12 -4.08 -14.19
N CYS A 110 26.06 -5.16 -13.46
CA CYS A 110 27.08 -5.49 -12.44
C CYS A 110 28.48 -5.65 -13.05
N SER A 111 28.56 -6.30 -14.21
CA SER A 111 29.84 -6.45 -14.93
C SER A 111 30.41 -5.09 -15.38
N GLU A 112 29.56 -4.19 -15.92
CA GLU A 112 29.96 -2.85 -16.35
C GLU A 112 30.35 -1.93 -15.19
N SER A 113 29.74 -2.15 -14.02
CA SER A 113 29.96 -1.34 -12.81
C SER A 113 31.02 -1.91 -11.87
N GLU A 114 31.68 -2.99 -12.26
CA GLU A 114 32.67 -3.72 -11.42
C GLU A 114 32.11 -4.16 -10.06
N VAL A 115 30.82 -4.54 -9.99
CA VAL A 115 30.13 -5.04 -8.81
C VAL A 115 29.88 -6.53 -8.97
N ASP A 116 30.10 -7.30 -7.90
CA ASP A 116 29.82 -8.73 -7.89
C ASP A 116 28.33 -9.02 -8.06
N PHE A 117 27.99 -9.88 -9.02
CA PHE A 117 26.64 -10.36 -9.23
C PHE A 117 26.37 -11.57 -8.31
N ASN A 118 25.53 -11.37 -7.29
CA ASN A 118 25.24 -12.37 -6.25
C ASN A 118 23.74 -12.76 -6.19
N LEU A 119 23.06 -12.81 -7.34
CA LEU A 119 21.69 -13.35 -7.43
C LEU A 119 21.77 -14.83 -7.82
N ASP A 120 21.66 -15.71 -6.85
CA ASP A 120 21.54 -17.16 -7.00
C ASP A 120 20.07 -17.62 -7.06
#